data_9fc79ea6349d6f5ade87ae19d8b9ca7d
#
_entry.id   9fc79ea6349d6f5ade87ae19d8b9ca7d
#
_cell.length_a   1.000
_cell.length_b   1.000
_cell.length_c   1.000
_cell.angle_alpha   90.00
_cell.angle_beta   90.00
_cell.angle_gamma   90.00
#
_symmetry.space_group_name_H-M   'P 1'
#
loop_
_entity.id
_entity.type
_entity.pdbx_description
1 polymer ?
#
loop_
_entity_poly.entity_id
_entity_poly.type
_entity_poly.pdbx_seq_one_letter_code
_entity_poly.pdbx_strand_id
1 'polypeptide(L)'
;IGGFWTGSLALLSDAAHVFMDVFALILSFVALKLSARPADDKHSYGYHRLEVLAALINGLTLVYISFEIFHESWLRWQEPQAIKSVELMIIASIGLVANLFVAFVLGGHAHSHNHDDHDHGEEGHAHEQEDLNIKSAYLHVIGDALASVGVVVAGVIIYFTNWSWIDPLMSIIIGILILFSSWRLLKGSLHILIEGVPEGMSVNEISEALQVHPSVKEIHDLHVWSICSGHIALSAHAVLEENAEYGKTMSALKECLLHDFGIEHTTIQFEEGNCGQGRDLH
;
A
#
# COMPACT_ATOMS: atom_id res chain seq x y z
N ILE A 1 19.48 -18.54 7.35
CA ILE A 1 20.64 -19.38 7.70
C ILE A 1 21.49 -18.65 8.74
N GLY A 2 21.92 -17.40 8.50
CA GLY A 2 22.81 -16.65 9.41
C GLY A 2 22.26 -16.48 10.82
N GLY A 3 20.98 -16.11 10.99
CA GLY A 3 20.33 -15.94 12.29
C GLY A 3 20.31 -17.22 13.13
N PHE A 4 20.05 -18.38 12.51
CA PHE A 4 20.11 -19.67 13.18
C PHE A 4 21.53 -20.04 13.58
N TRP A 5 22.53 -19.74 12.75
CA TRP A 5 23.92 -20.06 13.02
C TRP A 5 24.53 -19.20 14.13
N THR A 6 24.15 -17.93 14.17
CA THR A 6 24.62 -16.98 15.19
C THR A 6 23.87 -17.10 16.52
N GLY A 7 22.69 -17.71 16.53
CA GLY A 7 21.77 -17.73 17.65
C GLY A 7 21.05 -16.39 17.90
N SER A 8 21.19 -15.39 17.02
CA SER A 8 20.56 -14.08 17.17
C SER A 8 19.14 -14.08 16.61
N LEU A 9 18.18 -13.70 17.45
CA LEU A 9 16.80 -13.51 17.07
C LEU A 9 16.63 -12.21 16.27
N ALA A 10 17.35 -11.15 16.61
CA ALA A 10 17.30 -9.89 15.89
C ALA A 10 17.71 -10.06 14.42
N LEU A 11 18.81 -10.81 14.18
CA LEU A 11 19.23 -11.13 12.81
C LEU A 11 18.24 -12.07 12.10
N LEU A 12 17.60 -12.99 12.83
CA LEU A 12 16.58 -13.87 12.27
C LEU A 12 15.32 -13.09 11.89
N SER A 13 14.91 -12.13 12.72
CA SER A 13 13.77 -11.25 12.49
C SER A 13 13.99 -10.35 11.27
N ASP A 14 15.16 -9.73 11.15
CA ASP A 14 15.57 -8.94 10.01
C ASP A 14 15.58 -9.78 8.72
N ALA A 15 16.19 -10.97 8.77
CA ALA A 15 16.19 -11.88 7.62
C ALA A 15 14.79 -12.39 7.25
N ALA A 16 13.90 -12.61 8.22
CA ALA A 16 12.52 -13.00 7.97
C ALA A 16 11.74 -11.88 7.28
N HIS A 17 11.96 -10.62 7.69
CA HIS A 17 11.36 -9.44 7.03
C HIS A 17 11.79 -9.36 5.57
N VAL A 18 13.08 -9.34 5.28
CA VAL A 18 13.63 -9.32 3.91
C VAL A 18 13.10 -10.51 3.06
N PHE A 19 13.00 -11.71 3.65
CA PHE A 19 12.42 -12.86 2.96
C PHE A 19 10.95 -12.63 2.60
N MET A 20 10.19 -12.02 3.51
CA MET A 20 8.79 -11.71 3.26
C MET A 20 8.60 -10.61 2.20
N ASP A 21 9.52 -9.66 2.11
CA ASP A 21 9.48 -8.66 1.03
C ASP A 21 9.67 -9.33 -0.35
N VAL A 22 10.60 -10.26 -0.46
CA VAL A 22 10.77 -11.06 -1.68
C VAL A 22 9.52 -11.90 -1.97
N PHE A 23 8.94 -12.53 -0.95
CA PHE A 23 7.69 -13.28 -1.10
C PHE A 23 6.53 -12.37 -1.56
N ALA A 24 6.41 -11.18 -0.97
CA ALA A 24 5.42 -10.18 -1.36
C ALA A 24 5.57 -9.75 -2.82
N LEU A 25 6.81 -9.53 -3.28
CA LEU A 25 7.08 -9.20 -4.68
C LEU A 25 6.65 -10.32 -5.63
N ILE A 26 6.95 -11.58 -5.29
CA ILE A 26 6.54 -12.74 -6.09
C ILE A 26 5.01 -12.86 -6.11
N LEU A 27 4.36 -12.72 -4.95
CA LEU A 27 2.90 -12.80 -4.82
C LEU A 27 2.22 -11.68 -5.60
N SER A 28 2.73 -10.45 -5.51
CA SER A 28 2.24 -9.29 -6.26
C SER A 28 2.42 -9.47 -7.77
N PHE A 29 3.57 -9.99 -8.21
CA PHE A 29 3.80 -10.29 -9.63
C PHE A 29 2.82 -11.34 -10.17
N VAL A 30 2.57 -12.40 -9.41
CA VAL A 30 1.58 -13.43 -9.78
C VAL A 30 0.18 -12.84 -9.81
N ALA A 31 -0.19 -12.05 -8.81
CA ALA A 31 -1.48 -11.37 -8.75
C ALA A 31 -1.68 -10.43 -9.94
N LEU A 32 -0.68 -9.59 -10.26
CA LEU A 32 -0.70 -8.68 -11.41
C LEU A 32 -0.87 -9.45 -12.74
N LYS A 33 -0.17 -10.57 -12.91
CA LYS A 33 -0.33 -11.40 -14.11
C LYS A 33 -1.70 -12.06 -14.21
N LEU A 34 -2.33 -12.38 -13.08
CA LEU A 34 -3.66 -12.95 -13.04
C LEU A 34 -4.74 -11.87 -13.22
N SER A 35 -4.54 -10.66 -12.65
CA SER A 35 -5.46 -9.53 -12.79
C SER A 35 -5.55 -9.00 -14.22
N ALA A 36 -4.48 -9.14 -15.00
CA ALA A 36 -4.46 -8.81 -16.42
C ALA A 36 -5.33 -9.73 -17.31
N ARG A 37 -5.98 -10.75 -16.74
CA ARG A 37 -6.92 -11.59 -17.50
C ARG A 37 -8.20 -10.80 -17.79
N PRO A 38 -8.75 -10.93 -19.00
CA PRO A 38 -10.00 -10.26 -19.35
C PRO A 38 -11.15 -10.73 -18.45
N ALA A 39 -12.15 -9.87 -18.32
CA ALA A 39 -13.41 -10.23 -17.69
C ALA A 39 -14.05 -11.47 -18.37
N ASP A 40 -14.73 -12.28 -17.59
CA ASP A 40 -15.47 -13.45 -18.02
C ASP A 40 -16.92 -13.44 -17.47
N ASP A 41 -17.71 -14.45 -17.81
CA ASP A 41 -19.11 -14.54 -17.38
C ASP A 41 -19.30 -14.66 -15.86
N LYS A 42 -18.24 -14.97 -15.10
CA LYS A 42 -18.27 -15.07 -13.63
C LYS A 42 -17.69 -13.86 -12.93
N HIS A 43 -16.80 -13.13 -13.62
CA HIS A 43 -16.06 -12.00 -13.08
C HIS A 43 -16.16 -10.83 -14.05
N SER A 44 -17.28 -10.09 -13.99
CA SER A 44 -17.60 -8.99 -14.92
C SER A 44 -16.60 -7.82 -14.82
N TYR A 45 -16.03 -7.58 -13.65
CA TYR A 45 -14.92 -6.63 -13.45
C TYR A 45 -13.53 -7.25 -13.65
N GLY A 46 -13.43 -8.49 -14.16
CA GLY A 46 -12.17 -9.19 -14.28
C GLY A 46 -11.60 -9.65 -12.93
N TYR A 47 -10.29 -9.80 -12.89
CA TYR A 47 -9.58 -10.35 -11.73
C TYR A 47 -8.77 -9.32 -10.96
N HIS A 48 -9.04 -8.02 -11.12
CA HIS A 48 -8.28 -6.92 -10.53
C HIS A 48 -8.19 -7.00 -8.98
N ARG A 49 -9.23 -7.48 -8.30
CA ARG A 49 -9.23 -7.66 -6.84
C ARG A 49 -8.23 -8.69 -6.31
N LEU A 50 -7.63 -9.52 -7.19
CA LEU A 50 -6.56 -10.44 -6.78
C LEU A 50 -5.30 -9.71 -6.28
N GLU A 51 -5.03 -8.50 -6.76
CA GLU A 51 -3.93 -7.67 -6.26
C GLU A 51 -4.18 -7.26 -4.80
N VAL A 52 -5.41 -6.86 -4.51
CA VAL A 52 -5.82 -6.47 -3.15
C VAL A 52 -5.78 -7.66 -2.20
N LEU A 53 -6.22 -8.85 -2.68
CA LEU A 53 -6.16 -10.08 -1.92
C LEU A 53 -4.71 -10.51 -1.64
N ALA A 54 -3.81 -10.36 -2.62
CA ALA A 54 -2.39 -10.62 -2.44
C ALA A 54 -1.78 -9.71 -1.37
N ALA A 55 -2.09 -8.40 -1.40
CA ALA A 55 -1.66 -7.45 -0.40
C ALA A 55 -2.21 -7.80 1.01
N LEU A 56 -3.46 -8.23 1.10
CA LEU A 56 -4.08 -8.69 2.34
C LEU A 56 -3.35 -9.92 2.92
N ILE A 57 -3.09 -10.94 2.08
CA ILE A 57 -2.37 -12.15 2.48
C ILE A 57 -0.97 -11.79 2.97
N ASN A 58 -0.25 -10.91 2.27
CA ASN A 58 1.07 -10.44 2.69
C ASN A 58 1.00 -9.74 4.06
N GLY A 59 0.07 -8.82 4.24
CA GLY A 59 -0.14 -8.12 5.52
C GLY A 59 -0.43 -9.07 6.68
N LEU A 60 -1.32 -10.06 6.48
CA LEU A 60 -1.63 -11.08 7.49
C LEU A 60 -0.40 -11.93 7.84
N THR A 61 0.41 -12.30 6.86
CA THR A 61 1.63 -13.09 7.08
C THR A 61 2.66 -12.29 7.89
N LEU A 62 2.83 -11.00 7.59
CA LEU A 62 3.72 -10.11 8.36
C LEU A 62 3.25 -9.95 9.81
N VAL A 63 1.95 -9.82 10.04
CA VAL A 63 1.38 -9.79 11.40
C VAL A 63 1.68 -11.10 12.14
N TYR A 64 1.46 -12.23 11.49
CA TYR A 64 1.77 -13.54 12.08
C TYR A 64 3.25 -13.66 12.48
N ILE A 65 4.17 -13.26 11.57
CA ILE A 65 5.61 -13.26 11.86
C ILE A 65 5.96 -12.34 13.02
N SER A 66 5.34 -11.16 13.11
CA SER A 66 5.56 -10.25 14.24
C SER A 66 5.16 -10.89 15.57
N PHE A 67 4.06 -11.62 15.62
CA PHE A 67 3.65 -12.36 16.81
C PHE A 67 4.64 -13.49 17.16
N GLU A 68 5.15 -14.23 16.18
CA GLU A 68 6.20 -15.24 16.41
C GLU A 68 7.49 -14.61 16.95
N ILE A 69 7.89 -13.45 16.45
CA ILE A 69 9.04 -12.70 16.95
C ILE A 69 8.83 -12.31 18.41
N PHE A 70 7.66 -11.80 18.78
CA PHE A 70 7.35 -11.43 20.17
C PHE A 70 7.35 -12.65 21.10
N HIS A 71 6.74 -13.76 20.66
CA HIS A 71 6.71 -15.00 21.41
C HIS A 71 8.13 -15.54 21.66
N GLU A 72 8.95 -15.63 20.62
CA GLU A 72 10.33 -16.09 20.73
C GLU A 72 11.20 -15.13 21.58
N SER A 73 10.98 -13.80 21.44
CA SER A 73 11.66 -12.80 22.26
C SER A 73 11.34 -12.98 23.75
N TRP A 74 10.08 -13.29 24.06
CA TRP A 74 9.64 -13.58 25.42
C TRP A 74 10.32 -14.82 26.00
N LEU A 75 10.43 -15.90 25.23
CA LEU A 75 11.14 -17.12 25.65
C LEU A 75 12.63 -16.85 25.92
N ARG A 76 13.28 -16.11 25.04
CA ARG A 76 14.71 -15.74 25.20
C ARG A 76 14.97 -14.75 26.33
N TRP A 77 13.94 -13.98 26.69
CA TRP A 77 14.02 -13.14 27.89
C TRP A 77 14.08 -13.98 29.16
N GLN A 78 13.36 -15.11 29.21
CA GLN A 78 13.36 -16.03 30.35
C GLN A 78 14.60 -16.92 30.34
N GLU A 79 15.03 -17.42 29.19
CA GLU A 79 16.18 -18.30 29.01
C GLU A 79 17.13 -17.73 27.94
N PRO A 80 18.04 -16.81 28.37
CA PRO A 80 18.97 -16.18 27.43
C PRO A 80 19.88 -17.19 26.74
N GLN A 81 19.93 -17.12 25.41
CA GLN A 81 20.79 -17.98 24.60
C GLN A 81 22.16 -17.33 24.36
N ALA A 82 23.19 -18.17 24.19
CA ALA A 82 24.48 -17.68 23.79
C ALA A 82 24.51 -17.22 22.34
N ILE A 83 24.95 -15.98 22.10
CA ILE A 83 24.98 -15.36 20.78
C ILE A 83 26.44 -15.24 20.31
N LYS A 84 26.70 -15.66 19.10
CA LYS A 84 27.97 -15.46 18.41
C LYS A 84 28.06 -14.05 17.87
N SER A 85 28.46 -13.11 18.72
CA SER A 85 28.41 -11.68 18.47
C SER A 85 29.29 -11.24 17.28
N VAL A 86 30.44 -11.87 17.05
CA VAL A 86 31.31 -11.53 15.90
C VAL A 86 30.69 -11.94 14.59
N GLU A 87 30.17 -13.15 14.50
CA GLU A 87 29.49 -13.67 13.33
C GLU A 87 28.20 -12.88 13.07
N LEU A 88 27.47 -12.50 14.13
CA LEU A 88 26.31 -11.62 14.05
C LEU A 88 26.66 -10.29 13.37
N MET A 89 27.69 -9.60 13.86
CA MET A 89 28.14 -8.31 13.30
C MET A 89 28.56 -8.44 11.83
N ILE A 90 29.28 -9.50 11.47
CA ILE A 90 29.71 -9.71 10.08
C ILE A 90 28.49 -9.87 9.16
N ILE A 91 27.55 -10.75 9.52
CA ILE A 91 26.38 -11.03 8.68
C ILE A 91 25.46 -9.81 8.60
N ALA A 92 25.19 -9.13 9.72
CA ALA A 92 24.39 -7.92 9.75
C ALA A 92 25.04 -6.78 8.95
N SER A 93 26.37 -6.66 9.00
CA SER A 93 27.09 -5.66 8.17
C SER A 93 26.98 -5.94 6.68
N ILE A 94 26.97 -7.20 6.24
CA ILE A 94 26.74 -7.57 4.84
C ILE A 94 25.31 -7.16 4.42
N GLY A 95 24.30 -7.45 5.25
CA GLY A 95 22.92 -7.02 5.02
C GLY A 95 22.79 -5.49 4.92
N LEU A 96 23.42 -4.77 5.85
CA LEU A 96 23.46 -3.31 5.84
C LEU A 96 24.08 -2.75 4.54
N VAL A 97 25.20 -3.29 4.10
CA VAL A 97 25.85 -2.86 2.85
C VAL A 97 24.95 -3.13 1.65
N ALA A 98 24.25 -4.27 1.62
CA ALA A 98 23.30 -4.58 0.56
C ALA A 98 22.12 -3.58 0.54
N ASN A 99 21.52 -3.25 1.69
CA ASN A 99 20.43 -2.28 1.81
C ASN A 99 20.90 -0.87 1.42
N LEU A 100 22.09 -0.44 1.85
CA LEU A 100 22.67 0.83 1.46
C LEU A 100 22.95 0.91 -0.05
N PHE A 101 23.41 -0.17 -0.65
CA PHE A 101 23.61 -0.24 -2.10
C PHE A 101 22.28 -0.07 -2.85
N VAL A 102 21.22 -0.75 -2.42
CA VAL A 102 19.89 -0.60 -3.02
C VAL A 102 19.36 0.82 -2.82
N ALA A 103 19.52 1.40 -1.62
CA ALA A 103 19.14 2.79 -1.34
C ALA A 103 19.89 3.78 -2.25
N PHE A 104 21.18 3.57 -2.47
CA PHE A 104 22.00 4.41 -3.36
C PHE A 104 21.51 4.34 -4.82
N VAL A 105 21.22 3.14 -5.31
CA VAL A 105 20.69 2.94 -6.67
C VAL A 105 19.33 3.62 -6.84
N LEU A 106 18.41 3.44 -5.90
CA LEU A 106 17.08 4.08 -5.93
C LEU A 106 17.18 5.61 -5.77
N GLY A 107 18.01 6.09 -4.86
CA GLY A 107 18.21 7.52 -4.63
C GLY A 107 18.82 8.25 -5.83
N GLY A 108 19.71 7.59 -6.59
CA GLY A 108 20.27 8.13 -7.82
C GLY A 108 19.23 8.38 -8.93
N HIS A 109 18.17 7.59 -8.98
CA HIS A 109 17.05 7.79 -9.92
C HIS A 109 16.11 8.92 -9.46
N ALA A 110 15.90 9.08 -8.15
CA ALA A 110 15.03 10.13 -7.61
C ALA A 110 15.58 11.57 -7.81
N HIS A 111 16.90 11.74 -7.97
CA HIS A 111 17.53 13.05 -8.19
C HIS A 111 17.75 13.41 -9.66
N SER A 112 17.53 12.49 -10.60
CA SER A 112 17.84 12.72 -12.03
C SER A 112 16.74 13.49 -12.79
N HIS A 113 15.57 13.75 -12.19
CA HIS A 113 14.44 14.40 -12.87
C HIS A 113 14.25 15.88 -12.50
N ASN A 114 15.23 16.54 -11.89
CA ASN A 114 15.13 17.94 -11.46
C ASN A 114 15.93 18.93 -12.36
N HIS A 115 15.97 18.77 -13.65
CA HIS A 115 16.34 19.86 -14.58
C HIS A 115 15.82 19.62 -15.99
N ASP A 116 15.08 20.61 -16.42
CA ASP A 116 14.83 21.20 -17.73
C ASP A 116 13.40 21.15 -18.27
N ASP A 117 12.83 22.36 -18.15
CA ASP A 117 11.98 23.13 -19.08
C ASP A 117 10.80 22.49 -19.83
N HIS A 118 9.63 23.03 -19.46
CA HIS A 118 8.53 23.47 -20.31
C HIS A 118 8.23 22.67 -21.60
N ASP A 119 7.27 21.74 -21.51
CA ASP A 119 6.21 21.76 -22.54
C ASP A 119 4.90 21.20 -21.98
N HIS A 120 3.80 21.82 -22.40
CA HIS A 120 2.44 21.53 -21.93
C HIS A 120 1.88 20.30 -22.65
N GLY A 121 1.48 19.25 -21.89
CA GLY A 121 0.75 18.13 -22.46
C GLY A 121 0.47 17.05 -21.39
N GLU A 122 -0.73 16.62 -21.29
CA GLU A 122 -1.45 15.53 -20.60
C GLU A 122 -0.68 14.38 -19.86
N GLU A 123 0.63 14.46 -19.65
CA GLU A 123 1.46 13.41 -19.03
C GLU A 123 1.71 13.62 -17.52
N GLY A 124 1.18 14.68 -16.91
CA GLY A 124 1.52 15.10 -15.53
C GLY A 124 1.17 14.07 -14.45
N HIS A 125 0.08 13.34 -14.58
CA HIS A 125 -0.41 12.43 -13.53
C HIS A 125 0.36 11.10 -13.46
N ALA A 126 0.91 10.60 -14.57
CA ALA A 126 1.70 9.38 -14.60
C ALA A 126 3.08 9.58 -13.93
N HIS A 127 3.72 10.73 -14.16
CA HIS A 127 5.01 11.07 -13.57
C HIS A 127 4.93 11.30 -12.06
N GLU A 128 3.87 11.93 -11.57
CA GLU A 128 3.66 12.17 -10.13
C GLU A 128 3.48 10.86 -9.34
N GLN A 129 2.77 9.89 -9.90
CA GLN A 129 2.60 8.55 -9.30
C GLN A 129 3.90 7.73 -9.32
N GLU A 130 4.69 7.82 -10.37
CA GLU A 130 5.99 7.14 -10.48
C GLU A 130 6.98 7.67 -9.43
N ASP A 131 7.05 9.00 -9.25
CA ASP A 131 7.88 9.65 -8.25
C ASP A 131 7.48 9.28 -6.81
N LEU A 132 6.19 9.17 -6.52
CA LEU A 132 5.68 8.74 -5.21
C LEU A 132 6.04 7.28 -4.92
N ASN A 133 5.99 6.40 -5.92
CA ASN A 133 6.36 4.99 -5.77
C ASN A 133 7.86 4.83 -5.50
N ILE A 134 8.72 5.56 -6.22
CA ILE A 134 10.17 5.55 -6.01
C ILE A 134 10.50 6.08 -4.62
N LYS A 135 9.88 7.17 -4.19
CA LYS A 135 10.05 7.74 -2.86
C LYS A 135 9.61 6.80 -1.74
N SER A 136 8.50 6.10 -1.93
CA SER A 136 8.01 5.09 -1.00
C SER A 136 8.96 3.91 -0.88
N ALA A 137 9.45 3.38 -2.01
CA ALA A 137 10.45 2.30 -2.04
C ALA A 137 11.78 2.73 -1.39
N TYR A 138 12.23 3.94 -1.63
CA TYR A 138 13.43 4.51 -1.01
C TYR A 138 13.31 4.60 0.51
N LEU A 139 12.17 5.10 1.03
CA LEU A 139 11.91 5.19 2.46
C LEU A 139 11.84 3.80 3.12
N HIS A 140 11.28 2.81 2.43
CA HIS A 140 11.26 1.42 2.90
C HIS A 140 12.67 0.87 3.05
N VAL A 141 13.51 0.97 2.03
CA VAL A 141 14.91 0.50 2.06
C VAL A 141 15.75 1.22 3.12
N ILE A 142 15.50 2.50 3.36
CA ILE A 142 16.13 3.21 4.48
C ILE A 142 15.68 2.63 5.83
N GLY A 143 14.41 2.29 5.98
CA GLY A 143 13.89 1.60 7.18
C GLY A 143 14.64 0.29 7.44
N ASP A 144 14.85 -0.52 6.40
CA ASP A 144 15.59 -1.80 6.49
C ASP A 144 17.07 -1.58 6.83
N ALA A 145 17.69 -0.55 6.24
CA ALA A 145 19.05 -0.17 6.58
C ALA A 145 19.17 0.24 8.06
N LEU A 146 18.20 1.00 8.58
CA LEU A 146 18.18 1.39 10.00
C LEU A 146 17.98 0.17 10.92
N ALA A 147 17.12 -0.78 10.56
CA ALA A 147 16.96 -2.04 11.28
C ALA A 147 18.28 -2.82 11.33
N SER A 148 18.95 -2.97 10.18
CA SER A 148 20.26 -3.63 10.08
C SER A 148 21.35 -2.91 10.91
N VAL A 149 21.37 -1.57 10.96
CA VAL A 149 22.24 -0.80 11.86
C VAL A 149 21.94 -1.16 13.32
N GLY A 150 20.67 -1.24 13.70
CA GLY A 150 20.27 -1.66 15.04
C GLY A 150 20.81 -3.04 15.43
N VAL A 151 20.77 -4.01 14.50
CA VAL A 151 21.30 -5.37 14.71
C VAL A 151 22.83 -5.34 14.87
N VAL A 152 23.55 -4.53 14.06
CA VAL A 152 25.01 -4.36 14.21
C VAL A 152 25.36 -3.75 15.56
N VAL A 153 24.65 -2.69 15.96
CA VAL A 153 24.85 -2.04 17.28
C VAL A 153 24.59 -3.02 18.43
N ALA A 154 23.51 -3.82 18.32
CA ALA A 154 23.24 -4.88 19.29
C ALA A 154 24.40 -5.88 19.38
N GLY A 155 24.95 -6.33 18.25
CA GLY A 155 26.12 -7.20 18.18
C GLY A 155 27.34 -6.60 18.87
N VAL A 156 27.63 -5.31 18.66
CA VAL A 156 28.73 -4.60 19.33
C VAL A 156 28.52 -4.55 20.83
N ILE A 157 27.33 -4.20 21.32
CA ILE A 157 27.01 -4.14 22.73
C ILE A 157 27.20 -5.54 23.36
N ILE A 158 26.63 -6.58 22.73
CA ILE A 158 26.76 -7.97 23.22
C ILE A 158 28.25 -8.40 23.30
N TYR A 159 29.05 -8.02 22.29
CA TYR A 159 30.47 -8.34 22.24
C TYR A 159 31.25 -7.79 23.45
N PHE A 160 31.00 -6.54 23.84
CA PHE A 160 31.71 -5.88 24.92
C PHE A 160 31.12 -6.16 26.31
N THR A 161 29.81 -6.39 26.41
CA THR A 161 29.12 -6.48 27.71
C THR A 161 28.69 -7.90 28.07
N ASN A 162 28.66 -8.82 27.10
CA ASN A 162 28.00 -10.14 27.21
C ASN A 162 26.51 -10.07 27.59
N TRP A 163 25.84 -8.91 27.34
CA TRP A 163 24.43 -8.72 27.63
C TRP A 163 23.54 -9.31 26.50
N SER A 164 23.24 -10.59 26.59
CA SER A 164 22.44 -11.30 25.61
C SER A 164 20.98 -10.78 25.51
N TRP A 165 20.49 -10.02 26.48
CA TRP A 165 19.15 -9.43 26.48
C TRP A 165 18.95 -8.33 25.41
N ILE A 166 20.01 -7.77 24.89
CA ILE A 166 19.95 -6.79 23.82
C ILE A 166 19.33 -7.38 22.56
N ASP A 167 19.57 -8.65 22.26
CA ASP A 167 19.07 -9.34 21.07
C ASP A 167 17.52 -9.48 21.08
N PRO A 168 16.86 -10.07 22.11
CA PRO A 168 15.41 -10.08 22.17
C PRO A 168 14.80 -8.69 22.24
N LEU A 169 15.45 -7.69 22.87
CA LEU A 169 14.99 -6.31 22.86
C LEU A 169 14.97 -5.73 21.45
N MET A 170 16.03 -5.89 20.69
CA MET A 170 16.11 -5.45 19.29
C MET A 170 15.10 -6.20 18.42
N SER A 171 14.89 -7.50 18.66
CA SER A 171 13.87 -8.28 17.97
C SER A 171 12.45 -7.74 18.19
N ILE A 172 12.15 -7.34 19.43
CA ILE A 172 10.85 -6.70 19.74
C ILE A 172 10.70 -5.38 18.99
N ILE A 173 11.74 -4.55 18.93
CA ILE A 173 11.71 -3.29 18.18
C ILE A 173 11.46 -3.55 16.69
N ILE A 174 12.16 -4.50 16.08
CA ILE A 174 11.97 -4.91 14.69
C ILE A 174 10.53 -5.43 14.49
N GLY A 175 10.05 -6.32 15.37
CA GLY A 175 8.69 -6.84 15.33
C GLY A 175 7.61 -5.75 15.41
N ILE A 176 7.81 -4.71 16.22
CA ILE A 176 6.90 -3.55 16.29
C ILE A 176 6.91 -2.77 14.95
N LEU A 177 8.08 -2.55 14.36
CA LEU A 177 8.19 -1.87 13.08
C LEU A 177 7.48 -2.65 11.96
N ILE A 178 7.67 -3.97 11.91
CA ILE A 178 6.98 -4.86 10.96
C ILE A 178 5.47 -4.80 11.19
N LEU A 179 5.02 -4.87 12.44
CA LEU A 179 3.59 -4.82 12.78
C LEU A 179 2.95 -3.48 12.37
N PHE A 180 3.66 -2.37 12.57
CA PHE A 180 3.17 -1.04 12.20
C PHE A 180 3.05 -0.87 10.67
N SER A 181 4.02 -1.35 9.91
CA SER A 181 3.96 -1.31 8.44
C SER A 181 2.87 -2.22 7.89
N SER A 182 2.73 -3.44 8.42
CA SER A 182 1.71 -4.40 8.01
C SER A 182 0.29 -3.94 8.35
N TRP A 183 0.09 -3.20 9.45
CA TRP A 183 -1.20 -2.62 9.81
C TRP A 183 -1.75 -1.66 8.75
N ARG A 184 -0.87 -0.80 8.20
CA ARG A 184 -1.24 0.12 7.12
C ARG A 184 -1.69 -0.65 5.87
N LEU A 185 -0.94 -1.69 5.50
CA LEU A 185 -1.25 -2.55 4.35
C LEU A 185 -2.60 -3.27 4.53
N LEU A 186 -2.84 -3.84 5.71
CA LEU A 186 -4.09 -4.51 6.05
C LEU A 186 -5.28 -3.55 6.00
N LYS A 187 -5.14 -2.38 6.64
CA LYS A 187 -6.19 -1.37 6.66
C LYS A 187 -6.58 -0.94 5.24
N GLY A 188 -5.58 -0.64 4.39
CA GLY A 188 -5.82 -0.24 3.00
C GLY A 188 -6.48 -1.35 2.18
N SER A 189 -5.97 -2.60 2.28
CA SER A 189 -6.56 -3.75 1.57
C SER A 189 -7.99 -4.03 2.02
N LEU A 190 -8.26 -4.00 3.32
CA LEU A 190 -9.61 -4.18 3.85
C LEU A 190 -10.55 -3.07 3.41
N HIS A 191 -10.07 -1.81 3.42
CA HIS A 191 -10.85 -0.66 2.98
C HIS A 191 -11.33 -0.82 1.53
N ILE A 192 -10.45 -1.26 0.63
CA ILE A 192 -10.82 -1.55 -0.77
C ILE A 192 -11.80 -2.72 -0.87
N LEU A 193 -11.60 -3.80 -0.09
CA LEU A 193 -12.46 -4.99 -0.13
C LEU A 193 -13.89 -4.71 0.36
N ILE A 194 -14.05 -3.81 1.34
CA ILE A 194 -15.37 -3.37 1.83
C ILE A 194 -15.96 -2.20 1.05
N GLU A 195 -15.40 -1.91 -0.14
CA GLU A 195 -15.89 -0.87 -1.05
C GLU A 195 -15.85 0.54 -0.45
N GLY A 196 -14.84 0.81 0.38
CA GLY A 196 -14.61 2.12 0.97
C GLY A 196 -14.31 3.19 -0.07
N VAL A 197 -14.68 4.44 0.23
CA VAL A 197 -14.37 5.60 -0.61
C VAL A 197 -12.84 5.75 -0.73
N PRO A 198 -12.29 5.93 -1.93
CA PRO A 198 -10.84 6.06 -2.13
C PRO A 198 -10.23 7.16 -1.25
N GLU A 199 -8.99 6.93 -0.76
CA GLU A 199 -8.29 7.91 0.07
C GLU A 199 -8.14 9.25 -0.70
N GLY A 200 -8.42 10.35 -0.01
CA GLY A 200 -8.35 11.70 -0.59
C GLY A 200 -9.60 12.14 -1.35
N MET A 201 -10.62 11.30 -1.46
CA MET A 201 -11.90 11.67 -2.08
C MET A 201 -13.00 11.90 -1.05
N SER A 202 -13.91 12.81 -1.38
CA SER A 202 -15.11 13.12 -0.61
C SER A 202 -16.35 12.94 -1.47
N VAL A 203 -17.28 12.09 -1.02
CA VAL A 203 -18.57 11.89 -1.70
C VAL A 203 -19.33 13.22 -1.81
N ASN A 204 -19.24 14.08 -0.79
CA ASN A 204 -19.90 15.39 -0.80
C ASN A 204 -19.31 16.32 -1.87
N GLU A 205 -17.97 16.39 -1.98
CA GLU A 205 -17.31 17.22 -2.99
C GLU A 205 -17.66 16.77 -4.42
N ILE A 206 -17.71 15.46 -4.66
CA ILE A 206 -18.12 14.89 -5.95
C ILE A 206 -19.59 15.25 -6.23
N SER A 207 -20.48 15.09 -5.23
CA SER A 207 -21.89 15.45 -5.37
C SER A 207 -22.08 16.94 -5.69
N GLU A 208 -21.38 17.82 -4.98
CA GLU A 208 -21.43 19.26 -5.22
C GLU A 208 -20.91 19.61 -6.62
N ALA A 209 -19.80 19.02 -7.06
CA ALA A 209 -19.26 19.27 -8.40
C ALA A 209 -20.23 18.85 -9.52
N LEU A 210 -20.89 17.70 -9.37
CA LEU A 210 -21.89 17.25 -10.34
C LEU A 210 -23.14 18.14 -10.35
N GLN A 211 -23.55 18.67 -9.17
CA GLN A 211 -24.71 19.56 -9.05
C GLN A 211 -24.48 20.98 -9.58
N VAL A 212 -23.23 21.40 -9.81
CA VAL A 212 -22.92 22.68 -10.46
C VAL A 212 -23.41 22.72 -11.91
N HIS A 213 -23.56 21.54 -12.56
CA HIS A 213 -24.01 21.49 -13.94
C HIS A 213 -25.48 21.97 -14.09
N PRO A 214 -25.79 22.96 -14.95
CA PRO A 214 -27.10 23.60 -15.03
C PRO A 214 -28.28 22.67 -15.33
N SER A 215 -27.99 21.51 -15.95
CA SER A 215 -29.02 20.51 -16.28
C SER A 215 -29.29 19.52 -15.16
N VAL A 216 -28.56 19.60 -14.05
CA VAL A 216 -28.68 18.68 -12.91
C VAL A 216 -29.42 19.41 -11.78
N LYS A 217 -30.53 18.84 -11.35
CA LYS A 217 -31.36 19.36 -10.26
C LYS A 217 -30.96 18.78 -8.92
N GLU A 218 -30.66 17.47 -8.87
CA GLU A 218 -30.35 16.75 -7.65
C GLU A 218 -29.45 15.55 -7.98
N ILE A 219 -28.47 15.26 -7.12
CA ILE A 219 -27.71 14.01 -7.12
C ILE A 219 -28.06 13.25 -5.84
N HIS A 220 -28.38 11.97 -5.97
CA HIS A 220 -28.62 11.07 -4.82
C HIS A 220 -28.11 9.67 -5.14
N ASP A 221 -28.10 8.80 -4.13
CA ASP A 221 -27.58 7.42 -4.22
C ASP A 221 -26.18 7.35 -4.85
N LEU A 222 -25.28 8.27 -4.40
CA LEU A 222 -23.92 8.40 -4.90
C LEU A 222 -22.99 7.47 -4.14
N HIS A 223 -22.41 6.52 -4.85
CA HIS A 223 -21.42 5.57 -4.35
C HIS A 223 -20.13 5.68 -5.13
N VAL A 224 -19.00 5.69 -4.42
CA VAL A 224 -17.67 5.72 -5.00
C VAL A 224 -16.82 4.68 -4.30
N TRP A 225 -16.16 3.82 -5.05
CA TRP A 225 -15.31 2.76 -4.50
C TRP A 225 -14.13 2.44 -5.40
N SER A 226 -13.09 1.82 -4.83
CA SER A 226 -11.98 1.26 -5.61
C SER A 226 -12.27 -0.18 -6.03
N ILE A 227 -12.06 -0.51 -7.30
CA ILE A 227 -12.05 -1.89 -7.80
C ILE A 227 -10.73 -2.56 -7.39
N CYS A 228 -9.62 -1.87 -7.65
CA CYS A 228 -8.25 -2.19 -7.24
C CYS A 228 -7.43 -0.89 -7.12
N SER A 229 -6.13 -0.97 -6.93
CA SER A 229 -5.27 0.20 -6.89
C SER A 229 -5.34 0.99 -8.21
N GLY A 230 -5.71 2.26 -8.13
CA GLY A 230 -5.80 3.16 -9.29
C GLY A 230 -7.03 3.02 -10.18
N HIS A 231 -7.96 2.07 -9.91
CA HIS A 231 -9.21 1.93 -10.67
C HIS A 231 -10.40 2.23 -9.78
N ILE A 232 -11.01 3.38 -10.02
CA ILE A 232 -12.13 3.89 -9.24
C ILE A 232 -13.42 3.76 -10.06
N ALA A 233 -14.48 3.33 -9.39
CA ALA A 233 -15.80 3.26 -9.97
C ALA A 233 -16.78 4.16 -9.20
N LEU A 234 -17.77 4.66 -9.90
CA LEU A 234 -18.84 5.48 -9.36
C LEU A 234 -20.20 5.03 -9.90
N SER A 235 -21.19 4.99 -9.03
CA SER A 235 -22.60 4.97 -9.40
C SER A 235 -23.33 6.12 -8.75
N ALA A 236 -24.28 6.72 -9.48
CA ALA A 236 -25.09 7.83 -8.98
C ALA A 236 -26.44 7.89 -9.68
N HIS A 237 -27.44 8.46 -9.01
CA HIS A 237 -28.68 8.90 -9.61
C HIS A 237 -28.66 10.41 -9.77
N ALA A 238 -29.06 10.91 -10.94
CA ALA A 238 -29.12 12.33 -11.26
C ALA A 238 -30.52 12.70 -11.75
N VAL A 239 -31.22 13.52 -10.98
CA VAL A 239 -32.47 14.13 -11.40
C VAL A 239 -32.12 15.30 -12.30
N LEU A 240 -32.68 15.30 -13.52
CA LEU A 240 -32.42 16.34 -14.52
C LEU A 240 -33.52 17.41 -14.56
N GLU A 241 -33.15 18.58 -15.04
CA GLU A 241 -34.10 19.63 -15.37
C GLU A 241 -34.94 19.24 -16.61
N GLU A 242 -36.17 19.73 -16.69
CA GLU A 242 -37.17 19.34 -17.73
C GLU A 242 -36.66 19.49 -19.19
N ASN A 243 -35.73 20.41 -19.43
CA ASN A 243 -35.19 20.69 -20.76
C ASN A 243 -33.74 20.18 -20.94
N ALA A 244 -33.28 19.29 -20.10
CA ALA A 244 -31.92 18.77 -20.16
C ALA A 244 -31.71 17.90 -21.42
N GLU A 245 -30.57 18.11 -22.09
CA GLU A 245 -30.15 17.28 -23.21
C GLU A 245 -29.31 16.12 -22.71
N TYR A 246 -29.90 14.94 -22.56
CA TYR A 246 -29.29 13.76 -21.92
C TYR A 246 -27.87 13.45 -22.40
N GLY A 247 -27.63 13.46 -23.71
CA GLY A 247 -26.32 13.13 -24.27
C GLY A 247 -25.22 14.12 -23.88
N LYS A 248 -25.54 15.43 -23.94
CA LYS A 248 -24.57 16.48 -23.55
C LYS A 248 -24.34 16.50 -22.06
N THR A 249 -25.40 16.36 -21.26
CA THR A 249 -25.30 16.30 -19.82
C THR A 249 -24.44 15.11 -19.39
N MET A 250 -24.68 13.91 -19.96
CA MET A 250 -23.86 12.71 -19.66
C MET A 250 -22.40 12.93 -20.00
N SER A 251 -22.09 13.51 -21.16
CA SER A 251 -20.70 13.76 -21.55
C SER A 251 -20.01 14.75 -20.60
N ALA A 252 -20.70 15.83 -20.22
CA ALA A 252 -20.17 16.85 -19.31
C ALA A 252 -19.92 16.27 -17.90
N LEU A 253 -20.84 15.47 -17.35
CA LEU A 253 -20.67 14.83 -16.05
C LEU A 253 -19.51 13.83 -16.05
N LYS A 254 -19.37 13.03 -17.12
CA LYS A 254 -18.23 12.10 -17.27
C LYS A 254 -16.90 12.83 -17.40
N GLU A 255 -16.86 13.94 -18.13
CA GLU A 255 -15.67 14.76 -18.28
C GLU A 255 -15.24 15.38 -16.93
N CYS A 256 -16.18 15.92 -16.15
CA CYS A 256 -15.94 16.40 -14.81
C CYS A 256 -15.38 15.28 -13.89
N LEU A 257 -16.01 14.10 -13.88
CA LEU A 257 -15.58 12.97 -13.06
C LEU A 257 -14.18 12.46 -13.45
N LEU A 258 -13.87 12.44 -14.74
CA LEU A 258 -12.56 12.03 -15.22
C LEU A 258 -11.49 13.09 -14.92
N HIS A 259 -11.76 14.36 -15.26
CA HIS A 259 -10.75 15.41 -15.19
C HIS A 259 -10.48 15.87 -13.74
N ASP A 260 -11.54 16.05 -12.94
CA ASP A 260 -11.40 16.64 -11.60
C ASP A 260 -11.16 15.58 -10.52
N PHE A 261 -11.63 14.33 -10.75
CA PHE A 261 -11.56 13.24 -9.75
C PHE A 261 -10.85 11.98 -10.24
N GLY A 262 -10.46 11.90 -11.52
CA GLY A 262 -9.80 10.70 -12.07
C GLY A 262 -10.70 9.46 -12.11
N ILE A 263 -12.03 9.63 -12.15
CA ILE A 263 -13.00 8.52 -12.14
C ILE A 263 -13.36 8.14 -13.57
N GLU A 264 -12.81 7.03 -14.06
CA GLU A 264 -13.03 6.54 -15.41
C GLU A 264 -14.29 5.68 -15.54
N HIS A 265 -14.57 4.84 -14.54
CA HIS A 265 -15.68 3.88 -14.60
C HIS A 265 -16.92 4.43 -13.91
N THR A 266 -17.86 4.98 -14.70
CA THR A 266 -19.03 5.68 -14.17
C THR A 266 -20.33 5.08 -14.68
N THR A 267 -21.31 4.93 -13.81
CA THR A 267 -22.70 4.58 -14.14
C THR A 267 -23.61 5.63 -13.53
N ILE A 268 -24.24 6.46 -14.37
CA ILE A 268 -25.17 7.50 -13.91
C ILE A 268 -26.55 7.19 -14.46
N GLN A 269 -27.50 6.99 -13.55
CA GLN A 269 -28.91 6.83 -13.89
C GLN A 269 -29.58 8.20 -13.91
N PHE A 270 -30.14 8.58 -15.07
CA PHE A 270 -30.92 9.82 -15.19
C PHE A 270 -32.37 9.59 -14.84
N GLU A 271 -32.95 10.52 -14.08
CA GLU A 271 -34.29 10.44 -13.55
C GLU A 271 -35.04 11.76 -13.78
N GLU A 272 -36.37 11.68 -13.98
CA GLU A 272 -37.24 12.84 -14.02
C GLU A 272 -37.64 13.33 -12.62
N GLY A 273 -37.51 12.49 -11.61
CA GLY A 273 -37.74 12.76 -10.19
C GLY A 273 -37.09 11.71 -9.33
N ASN A 274 -36.86 12.03 -8.06
CA ASN A 274 -36.18 11.13 -7.10
C ASN A 274 -36.98 9.82 -6.97
N CYS A 275 -36.37 8.69 -7.38
CA CYS A 275 -36.98 7.36 -7.37
C CYS A 275 -37.10 6.74 -5.95
N GLY A 276 -36.50 7.38 -4.93
CA GLY A 276 -36.50 6.91 -3.56
C GLY A 276 -35.54 5.75 -3.27
N GLN A 277 -34.74 5.28 -4.25
CA GLN A 277 -33.69 4.32 -3.99
C GLN A 277 -32.60 4.97 -3.11
N GLY A 278 -31.89 4.15 -2.37
CA GLY A 278 -30.84 4.62 -1.44
C GLY A 278 -31.34 5.02 -0.04
N ARG A 279 -32.63 5.26 0.16
CA ARG A 279 -33.17 5.64 1.49
C ARG A 279 -33.10 4.50 2.51
N ASP A 280 -33.11 3.24 2.05
CA ASP A 280 -33.15 2.06 2.91
C ASP A 280 -31.74 1.53 3.27
N LEU A 281 -30.69 2.09 2.67
CA LEU A 281 -29.29 1.70 2.91
C LEU A 281 -28.55 2.66 3.86
N HIS A 282 -29.17 3.80 4.21
CA HIS A 282 -28.55 4.85 5.05
C HIS A 282 -29.46 5.28 6.20
#